data_0e368c749e646a37ae41501e12525f58
#
_entry.id   0e368c749e646a37ae41501e12525f58
#
_cell.length_a   1.000
_cell.length_b   1.000
_cell.length_c   1.000
_cell.angle_alpha   90.00
_cell.angle_beta   90.00
_cell.angle_gamma   90.00
#
_symmetry.space_group_name_H-M   'P 1'
#
loop_
_entity.id
_entity.type
_entity.pdbx_description
1 polymer ?
#
loop_
_entity_poly.entity_id
_entity_poly.type
_entity_poly.pdbx_seq_one_letter_code
_entity_poly.pdbx_strand_id
1 'polypeptide(L)'
;MSHYLEQINLLRSLQKVDDEIHNIRNELEAAPKEVEDLQTRFEDTLLYRERQQDKTTHLMDQEKRLSSEIDDDSARIRKSKGKLMSVENAREYHAAVREMDSLERVNRNREEERSALADELERQSSALAEIEAEYVVLEKKLAEAKSGLQARIAEAQDKLDVLLLKRREAGRHVPPPVFARYEFIRERLEHPVIVPVTDGICSGCHISIPPQNFIELQKASQILSCPNCQRLMFWSEHFPAEKHSG
;
A
#
# COMPACT_ATOMS: atom_id res chain seq x y z
N MET A 1 9.96 -2.56 50.82
CA MET A 1 9.35 -1.64 49.82
C MET A 1 10.39 -1.04 48.87
N SER A 2 11.52 -0.51 49.36
CA SER A 2 12.56 0.13 48.50
C SER A 2 13.15 -0.83 47.46
N HIS A 3 13.54 -2.05 47.85
CA HIS A 3 14.17 -3.02 46.92
C HIS A 3 13.26 -3.51 45.77
N TYR A 4 11.98 -3.71 46.03
CA TYR A 4 11.00 -4.05 44.99
C TYR A 4 10.85 -2.89 43.97
N LEU A 5 10.67 -1.66 44.45
CA LEU A 5 10.49 -0.52 43.57
C LEU A 5 11.73 -0.24 42.71
N GLU A 6 12.94 -0.46 43.29
CA GLU A 6 14.19 -0.36 42.54
C GLU A 6 14.24 -1.41 41.40
N GLN A 7 13.89 -2.67 41.68
CA GLN A 7 13.86 -3.74 40.67
C GLN A 7 12.86 -3.43 39.56
N ILE A 8 11.65 -2.96 39.91
CA ILE A 8 10.65 -2.56 38.91
C ILE A 8 11.15 -1.39 38.07
N ASN A 9 11.79 -0.38 38.65
CA ASN A 9 12.38 0.71 37.90
C ASN A 9 13.46 0.26 36.91
N LEU A 10 14.35 -0.62 37.35
CA LEU A 10 15.37 -1.21 36.48
C LEU A 10 14.72 -1.97 35.31
N LEU A 11 13.69 -2.79 35.58
CA LEU A 11 12.94 -3.50 34.53
C LEU A 11 12.23 -2.55 33.58
N ARG A 12 11.60 -1.48 34.09
CA ARG A 12 10.95 -0.46 33.24
C ARG A 12 11.96 0.30 32.37
N SER A 13 13.14 0.60 32.93
CA SER A 13 14.21 1.23 32.15
C SER A 13 14.73 0.29 31.05
N LEU A 14 14.90 -0.98 31.35
CA LEU A 14 15.27 -2.00 30.39
C LEU A 14 14.19 -2.16 29.31
N GLN A 15 12.91 -2.20 29.73
CA GLN A 15 11.76 -2.27 28.83
C GLN A 15 11.73 -1.09 27.83
N LYS A 16 11.98 0.15 28.28
CA LYS A 16 12.03 1.31 27.37
C LYS A 16 13.06 1.13 26.27
N VAL A 17 14.25 0.59 26.60
CA VAL A 17 15.27 0.31 25.59
C VAL A 17 14.85 -0.83 24.67
N ASP A 18 14.20 -1.86 25.22
CA ASP A 18 13.67 -2.96 24.40
C ASP A 18 12.52 -2.51 23.47
N ASP A 19 11.68 -1.54 23.91
CA ASP A 19 10.64 -0.92 23.06
C ASP A 19 11.27 -0.16 21.87
N GLU A 20 12.33 0.61 22.14
CA GLU A 20 13.08 1.30 21.07
C GLU A 20 13.74 0.31 20.11
N ILE A 21 14.33 -0.77 20.61
CA ILE A 21 14.91 -1.85 19.78
C ILE A 21 13.83 -2.51 18.92
N HIS A 22 12.67 -2.79 19.47
CA HIS A 22 11.55 -3.37 18.75
C HIS A 22 11.09 -2.47 17.59
N ASN A 23 10.93 -1.17 17.86
CA ASN A 23 10.54 -0.20 16.86
C ASN A 23 11.56 -0.10 15.71
N ILE A 24 12.85 -0.06 16.02
CA ILE A 24 13.91 -0.03 14.98
C ILE A 24 13.94 -1.34 14.17
N ARG A 25 13.73 -2.49 14.80
CA ARG A 25 13.65 -3.76 14.07
C ARG A 25 12.45 -3.81 13.15
N ASN A 26 11.31 -3.33 13.59
CA ASN A 26 10.12 -3.22 12.74
C ASN A 26 10.37 -2.28 11.55
N GLU A 27 11.07 -1.17 11.76
CA GLU A 27 11.48 -0.26 10.68
C GLU A 27 12.41 -0.95 9.67
N LEU A 28 13.41 -1.70 10.15
CA LEU A 28 14.33 -2.46 9.31
C LEU A 28 13.63 -3.54 8.47
N GLU A 29 12.56 -4.13 8.99
CA GLU A 29 11.75 -5.12 8.25
C GLU A 29 10.74 -4.45 7.30
N ALA A 30 10.18 -3.32 7.69
CA ALA A 30 9.15 -2.63 6.92
C ALA A 30 9.73 -1.88 5.71
N ALA A 31 10.88 -1.22 5.86
CA ALA A 31 11.45 -0.38 4.82
C ALA A 31 11.74 -1.12 3.49
N PRO A 32 12.31 -2.34 3.46
CA PRO A 32 12.44 -3.10 2.22
C PRO A 32 11.10 -3.51 1.61
N LYS A 33 10.13 -3.91 2.45
CA LYS A 33 8.78 -4.32 1.99
C LYS A 33 8.03 -3.15 1.34
N GLU A 34 8.14 -1.95 1.89
CA GLU A 34 7.56 -0.74 1.29
C GLU A 34 8.09 -0.49 -0.14
N VAL A 35 9.40 -0.72 -0.35
CA VAL A 35 10.00 -0.58 -1.68
C VAL A 35 9.55 -1.70 -2.62
N GLU A 36 9.43 -2.93 -2.13
CA GLU A 36 8.93 -4.08 -2.89
C GLU A 36 7.48 -3.88 -3.33
N ASP A 37 6.61 -3.40 -2.42
CA ASP A 37 5.22 -3.08 -2.73
C ASP A 37 5.11 -1.95 -3.77
N LEU A 38 5.93 -0.91 -3.65
CA LEU A 38 6.00 0.16 -4.66
C LEU A 38 6.50 -0.36 -6.02
N GLN A 39 7.48 -1.26 -6.02
CA GLN A 39 7.99 -1.89 -7.23
C GLN A 39 6.89 -2.70 -7.93
N THR A 40 6.17 -3.53 -7.19
CA THR A 40 5.06 -4.33 -7.72
C THR A 40 3.98 -3.45 -8.34
N ARG A 41 3.55 -2.41 -7.63
CA ARG A 41 2.57 -1.45 -8.15
C ARG A 41 3.05 -0.73 -9.40
N PHE A 42 4.32 -0.35 -9.46
CA PHE A 42 4.91 0.26 -10.64
C PHE A 42 4.90 -0.67 -11.85
N GLU A 43 5.27 -1.94 -11.66
CA GLU A 43 5.26 -2.96 -12.71
C GLU A 43 3.85 -3.25 -13.22
N ASP A 44 2.87 -3.36 -12.33
CA ASP A 44 1.46 -3.55 -12.69
C ASP A 44 0.92 -2.35 -13.49
N THR A 45 1.25 -1.13 -13.06
CA THR A 45 0.85 0.10 -13.77
C THR A 45 1.52 0.19 -15.14
N LEU A 46 2.79 -0.20 -15.27
CA LEU A 46 3.51 -0.26 -16.53
C LEU A 46 2.83 -1.21 -17.52
N LEU A 47 2.54 -2.44 -17.08
CA LEU A 47 1.86 -3.44 -17.93
C LEU A 47 0.45 -2.99 -18.34
N TYR A 48 -0.26 -2.32 -17.44
CA TYR A 48 -1.59 -1.79 -17.76
C TYR A 48 -1.50 -0.65 -18.76
N ARG A 49 -0.54 0.27 -18.60
CA ARG A 49 -0.25 1.36 -19.55
C ARG A 49 0.07 0.80 -20.95
N GLU A 50 0.95 -0.18 -21.06
CA GLU A 50 1.32 -0.80 -22.34
C GLU A 50 0.08 -1.39 -23.04
N ARG A 51 -0.75 -2.13 -22.32
CA ARG A 51 -2.00 -2.70 -22.87
C ARG A 51 -2.96 -1.61 -23.37
N GLN A 52 -3.10 -0.52 -22.64
CA GLN A 52 -3.98 0.59 -23.04
C GLN A 52 -3.40 1.34 -24.24
N GLN A 53 -2.10 1.51 -24.31
CA GLN A 53 -1.42 2.12 -25.45
C GLN A 53 -1.60 1.27 -26.72
N ASP A 54 -1.42 -0.04 -26.65
CA ASP A 54 -1.65 -0.96 -27.76
C ASP A 54 -3.10 -0.91 -28.24
N LYS A 55 -4.07 -0.90 -27.31
CA LYS A 55 -5.48 -0.76 -27.63
C LYS A 55 -5.78 0.55 -28.35
N THR A 56 -5.26 1.65 -27.85
CA THR A 56 -5.44 2.98 -28.45
C THR A 56 -4.83 3.04 -29.86
N THR A 57 -3.64 2.47 -30.03
CA THR A 57 -2.97 2.40 -31.34
C THR A 57 -3.80 1.57 -32.33
N HIS A 58 -4.34 0.42 -31.88
CA HIS A 58 -5.22 -0.41 -32.72
C HIS A 58 -6.49 0.32 -33.15
N LEU A 59 -7.13 1.06 -32.24
CA LEU A 59 -8.31 1.87 -32.57
C LEU A 59 -7.99 2.99 -33.55
N MET A 60 -6.83 3.66 -33.42
CA MET A 60 -6.36 4.66 -34.38
C MET A 60 -6.16 4.07 -35.78
N ASP A 61 -5.57 2.89 -35.87
CA ASP A 61 -5.39 2.20 -37.15
C ASP A 61 -6.72 1.78 -37.78
N GLN A 62 -7.69 1.36 -36.99
CA GLN A 62 -9.04 1.07 -37.45
C GLN A 62 -9.75 2.31 -37.98
N GLU A 63 -9.69 3.43 -37.23
CA GLU A 63 -10.28 4.71 -37.62
C GLU A 63 -9.68 5.20 -38.96
N LYS A 64 -8.37 5.13 -39.12
CA LYS A 64 -7.68 5.51 -40.34
C LYS A 64 -8.10 4.66 -41.56
N ARG A 65 -8.25 3.34 -41.39
CA ARG A 65 -8.73 2.45 -42.44
C ARG A 65 -10.16 2.80 -42.82
N LEU A 66 -11.03 2.96 -41.84
CA LEU A 66 -12.44 3.26 -42.08
C LEU A 66 -12.62 4.63 -42.75
N SER A 67 -11.82 5.62 -42.37
CA SER A 67 -11.78 6.94 -43.02
C SER A 67 -11.41 6.81 -44.51
N SER A 68 -10.37 6.02 -44.84
CA SER A 68 -9.98 5.77 -46.22
C SER A 68 -11.10 5.07 -47.05
N GLU A 69 -11.80 4.09 -46.44
CA GLU A 69 -12.91 3.41 -47.11
C GLU A 69 -14.10 4.34 -47.35
N ILE A 70 -14.40 5.27 -46.42
CA ILE A 70 -15.45 6.29 -46.57
C ILE A 70 -15.10 7.23 -47.74
N ASP A 71 -13.82 7.65 -47.85
CA ASP A 71 -13.37 8.51 -48.95
C ASP A 71 -13.50 7.83 -50.30
N ASP A 72 -13.14 6.53 -50.40
CA ASP A 72 -13.29 5.71 -51.58
C ASP A 72 -14.76 5.54 -51.99
N ASP A 73 -15.64 5.24 -51.01
CA ASP A 73 -17.06 5.13 -51.27
C ASP A 73 -17.68 6.46 -51.70
N SER A 74 -17.28 7.55 -51.08
CA SER A 74 -17.71 8.89 -51.47
C SER A 74 -17.29 9.25 -52.90
N ALA A 75 -16.10 8.79 -53.33
CA ALA A 75 -15.66 8.95 -54.75
C ALA A 75 -16.50 8.08 -55.70
N ARG A 76 -16.83 6.84 -55.32
CA ARG A 76 -17.71 5.94 -56.09
C ARG A 76 -19.12 6.49 -56.24
N ILE A 77 -19.69 7.00 -55.15
CA ILE A 77 -21.01 7.64 -55.13
C ILE A 77 -21.04 8.83 -56.10
N ARG A 78 -20.03 9.70 -56.06
CA ARG A 78 -19.90 10.85 -56.98
C ARG A 78 -19.85 10.41 -58.44
N LYS A 79 -19.09 9.32 -58.74
CA LYS A 79 -18.99 8.76 -60.06
C LYS A 79 -20.32 8.11 -60.53
N SER A 80 -21.03 7.44 -59.66
CA SER A 80 -22.36 6.84 -59.93
C SER A 80 -23.42 7.92 -60.18
N LYS A 81 -23.40 9.01 -59.39
CA LYS A 81 -24.26 10.19 -59.63
C LYS A 81 -24.00 10.83 -61.02
N GLY A 82 -22.75 10.95 -61.40
CA GLY A 82 -22.38 11.46 -62.77
C GLY A 82 -22.90 10.53 -63.90
N LYS A 83 -22.78 9.20 -63.72
CA LYS A 83 -23.31 8.24 -64.67
C LYS A 83 -24.84 8.33 -64.79
N LEU A 84 -25.53 8.47 -63.66
CA LEU A 84 -26.99 8.55 -63.61
C LEU A 84 -27.56 9.66 -64.46
N MET A 85 -26.83 10.77 -64.60
CA MET A 85 -27.19 11.92 -65.41
C MET A 85 -27.01 11.71 -66.93
N SER A 86 -26.27 10.70 -67.34
CA SER A 86 -25.96 10.37 -68.73
C SER A 86 -26.64 9.11 -69.30
N VAL A 87 -27.49 8.44 -68.50
CA VAL A 87 -28.19 7.23 -68.89
C VAL A 87 -29.46 7.58 -69.64
N GLU A 88 -29.63 7.05 -70.88
CA GLU A 88 -30.79 7.25 -71.74
C GLU A 88 -31.81 6.11 -71.66
N ASN A 89 -31.43 4.96 -71.09
CA ASN A 89 -32.26 3.74 -70.97
C ASN A 89 -32.89 3.58 -69.63
N ALA A 90 -34.20 3.49 -69.49
CA ALA A 90 -34.94 3.34 -68.27
C ALA A 90 -34.48 2.11 -67.38
N ARG A 91 -34.11 0.98 -68.03
CA ARG A 91 -33.64 -0.21 -67.32
C ARG A 91 -32.26 0.03 -66.65
N GLU A 92 -31.38 0.67 -67.38
CA GLU A 92 -30.05 1.07 -66.84
C GLU A 92 -30.16 2.13 -65.76
N TYR A 93 -31.07 3.13 -65.92
CA TYR A 93 -31.36 4.12 -64.91
C TYR A 93 -31.79 3.46 -63.61
N HIS A 94 -32.77 2.56 -63.61
CA HIS A 94 -33.21 1.88 -62.39
C HIS A 94 -32.13 0.96 -61.78
N ALA A 95 -31.23 0.41 -62.56
CA ALA A 95 -30.10 -0.35 -62.06
C ALA A 95 -29.07 0.57 -61.35
N ALA A 96 -28.74 1.70 -61.99
CA ALA A 96 -27.82 2.67 -61.43
C ALA A 96 -28.35 3.34 -60.14
N VAL A 97 -29.67 3.60 -60.05
CA VAL A 97 -30.30 4.11 -58.82
C VAL A 97 -30.13 3.09 -57.67
N ARG A 98 -30.42 1.81 -57.92
CA ARG A 98 -30.28 0.77 -56.86
C ARG A 98 -28.83 0.61 -56.41
N GLU A 99 -27.87 0.67 -57.33
CA GLU A 99 -26.45 0.64 -57.01
C GLU A 99 -26.04 1.85 -56.16
N MET A 100 -26.48 3.04 -56.53
CA MET A 100 -26.24 4.27 -55.77
C MET A 100 -26.82 4.23 -54.36
N ASP A 101 -28.09 3.80 -54.21
CA ASP A 101 -28.77 3.67 -52.90
C ASP A 101 -28.03 2.65 -52.01
N SER A 102 -27.52 1.57 -52.61
CA SER A 102 -26.71 0.59 -51.88
C SER A 102 -25.38 1.18 -51.38
N LEU A 103 -24.68 1.91 -52.25
CA LEU A 103 -23.41 2.58 -51.89
C LEU A 103 -23.63 3.66 -50.80
N GLU A 104 -24.66 4.48 -50.93
CA GLU A 104 -24.99 5.50 -49.92
C GLU A 104 -25.34 4.88 -48.58
N ARG A 105 -26.03 3.73 -48.56
CA ARG A 105 -26.32 3.00 -47.31
C ARG A 105 -25.04 2.49 -46.66
N VAL A 106 -24.16 1.86 -47.44
CA VAL A 106 -22.86 1.36 -46.91
C VAL A 106 -22.01 2.50 -46.39
N ASN A 107 -21.92 3.63 -47.13
CA ASN A 107 -21.16 4.77 -46.69
C ASN A 107 -21.69 5.36 -45.39
N ARG A 108 -23.03 5.48 -45.26
CA ARG A 108 -23.66 5.97 -44.02
C ARG A 108 -23.37 5.06 -42.82
N ASN A 109 -23.47 3.74 -42.98
CA ASN A 109 -23.12 2.79 -41.93
C ASN A 109 -21.66 2.94 -41.48
N ARG A 110 -20.72 3.13 -42.42
CA ARG A 110 -19.30 3.38 -42.12
C ARG A 110 -19.07 4.71 -41.41
N GLU A 111 -19.80 5.76 -41.78
CA GLU A 111 -19.75 7.04 -41.08
C GLU A 111 -20.25 6.93 -39.62
N GLU A 112 -21.32 6.18 -39.37
CA GLU A 112 -21.83 5.87 -38.04
C GLU A 112 -20.81 5.05 -37.23
N GLU A 113 -20.20 4.02 -37.85
CA GLU A 113 -19.16 3.20 -37.23
C GLU A 113 -17.92 4.05 -36.88
N ARG A 114 -17.48 4.95 -37.76
CA ARG A 114 -16.39 5.86 -37.51
C ARG A 114 -16.68 6.81 -36.34
N SER A 115 -17.92 7.33 -36.26
CA SER A 115 -18.31 8.19 -35.15
C SER A 115 -18.25 7.45 -33.79
N ALA A 116 -18.78 6.20 -33.74
CA ALA A 116 -18.70 5.39 -32.54
C ALA A 116 -17.26 5.04 -32.15
N LEU A 117 -16.41 4.80 -33.16
CA LEU A 117 -14.99 4.52 -32.95
C LEU A 117 -14.22 5.75 -32.43
N ALA A 118 -14.55 6.95 -32.93
CA ALA A 118 -13.98 8.22 -32.45
C ALA A 118 -14.33 8.47 -30.98
N ASP A 119 -15.57 8.22 -30.58
CA ASP A 119 -16.02 8.35 -29.17
C ASP A 119 -15.27 7.35 -28.27
N GLU A 120 -15.03 6.13 -28.74
CA GLU A 120 -14.26 5.13 -27.99
C GLU A 120 -12.78 5.55 -27.88
N LEU A 121 -12.22 6.07 -28.95
CA LEU A 121 -10.84 6.53 -29.00
C LEU A 121 -10.58 7.69 -28.05
N GLU A 122 -11.52 8.65 -27.95
CA GLU A 122 -11.47 9.73 -26.97
C GLU A 122 -11.47 9.21 -25.54
N ARG A 123 -12.36 8.27 -25.21
CA ARG A 123 -12.41 7.63 -23.90
C ARG A 123 -11.10 6.90 -23.54
N GLN A 124 -10.55 6.13 -24.49
CA GLN A 124 -9.31 5.38 -24.27
C GLN A 124 -8.10 6.32 -24.15
N SER A 125 -8.05 7.41 -24.92
CA SER A 125 -6.99 8.41 -24.83
C SER A 125 -7.00 9.15 -23.49
N SER A 126 -8.18 9.49 -22.98
CA SER A 126 -8.33 10.11 -21.66
C SER A 126 -7.87 9.15 -20.55
N ALA A 127 -8.30 7.89 -20.60
CA ALA A 127 -7.86 6.88 -19.64
C ALA A 127 -6.35 6.65 -19.70
N LEU A 128 -5.75 6.63 -20.89
CA LEU A 128 -4.31 6.50 -21.05
C LEU A 128 -3.56 7.67 -20.43
N ALA A 129 -4.05 8.89 -20.60
CA ALA A 129 -3.43 10.09 -20.01
C ALA A 129 -3.44 10.04 -18.46
N GLU A 130 -4.52 9.53 -17.85
CA GLU A 130 -4.60 9.33 -16.40
C GLU A 130 -3.58 8.30 -15.91
N ILE A 131 -3.44 7.18 -16.63
CA ILE A 131 -2.47 6.13 -16.31
C ILE A 131 -1.04 6.64 -16.45
N GLU A 132 -0.74 7.43 -17.49
CA GLU A 132 0.58 8.05 -17.68
C GLU A 132 0.95 9.00 -16.55
N ALA A 133 -0.01 9.79 -16.07
CA ALA A 133 0.20 10.66 -14.92
C ALA A 133 0.50 9.85 -13.64
N GLU A 134 -0.23 8.74 -13.40
CA GLU A 134 0.03 7.84 -12.27
C GLU A 134 1.40 7.17 -12.39
N TYR A 135 1.76 6.69 -13.57
CA TYR A 135 3.06 6.07 -13.86
C TYR A 135 4.23 6.98 -13.49
N VAL A 136 4.20 8.25 -13.93
CA VAL A 136 5.25 9.24 -13.63
C VAL A 136 5.37 9.48 -12.12
N VAL A 137 4.25 9.54 -11.40
CA VAL A 137 4.26 9.72 -9.94
C VAL A 137 4.84 8.49 -9.24
N LEU A 138 4.48 7.28 -9.67
CA LEU A 138 5.00 6.03 -9.10
C LEU A 138 6.49 5.86 -9.41
N GLU A 139 6.94 6.16 -10.61
CA GLU A 139 8.36 6.13 -11.01
C GLU A 139 9.21 6.99 -10.08
N LYS A 140 8.78 8.23 -9.86
CA LYS A 140 9.48 9.16 -8.97
C LYS A 140 9.52 8.65 -7.53
N LYS A 141 8.38 8.21 -6.99
CA LYS A 141 8.29 7.65 -5.62
C LYS A 141 9.19 6.43 -5.45
N LEU A 142 9.20 5.53 -6.42
CA LEU A 142 10.04 4.33 -6.41
C LEU A 142 11.53 4.69 -6.45
N ALA A 143 11.93 5.64 -7.29
CA ALA A 143 13.31 6.10 -7.37
C ALA A 143 13.77 6.74 -6.06
N GLU A 144 12.96 7.59 -5.44
CA GLU A 144 13.21 8.21 -4.14
C GLU A 144 13.32 7.15 -3.03
N ALA A 145 12.37 6.21 -2.98
CA ALA A 145 12.36 5.14 -2.00
C ALA A 145 13.59 4.22 -2.13
N LYS A 146 13.97 3.83 -3.35
CA LYS A 146 15.16 3.03 -3.61
C LYS A 146 16.46 3.75 -3.24
N SER A 147 16.57 5.02 -3.60
CA SER A 147 17.78 5.81 -3.30
C SER A 147 17.96 6.04 -1.79
N GLY A 148 16.87 6.20 -1.04
CA GLY A 148 16.90 6.41 0.40
C GLY A 148 17.02 5.12 1.23
N LEU A 149 16.69 3.95 0.67
CA LEU A 149 16.59 2.70 1.42
C LEU A 149 17.89 2.32 2.12
N GLN A 150 19.02 2.37 1.42
CA GLN A 150 20.32 2.00 1.98
C GLN A 150 20.76 2.91 3.12
N ALA A 151 20.50 4.22 2.97
CA ALA A 151 20.80 5.19 4.02
C ALA A 151 19.91 4.97 5.26
N ARG A 152 18.60 4.72 5.06
CA ARG A 152 17.66 4.40 6.16
C ARG A 152 18.07 3.13 6.90
N ILE A 153 18.45 2.08 6.17
CA ILE A 153 18.90 0.81 6.76
C ILE A 153 20.19 1.03 7.56
N ALA A 154 21.17 1.74 7.02
CA ALA A 154 22.43 2.01 7.70
C ALA A 154 22.20 2.82 8.98
N GLU A 155 21.41 3.91 8.92
CA GLU A 155 21.08 4.72 10.09
C GLU A 155 20.32 3.92 11.17
N ALA A 156 19.34 3.09 10.75
CA ALA A 156 18.59 2.24 11.67
C ALA A 156 19.50 1.17 12.32
N GLN A 157 20.44 0.60 11.55
CA GLN A 157 21.42 -0.37 12.07
C GLN A 157 22.36 0.27 13.09
N ASP A 158 22.89 1.46 12.81
CA ASP A 158 23.72 2.21 13.76
C ASP A 158 22.97 2.51 15.06
N LYS A 159 21.71 2.94 14.96
CA LYS A 159 20.84 3.15 16.14
C LYS A 159 20.61 1.87 16.92
N LEU A 160 20.38 0.76 16.22
CA LEU A 160 20.19 -0.56 16.84
C LEU A 160 21.42 -0.99 17.63
N ASP A 161 22.62 -0.82 17.08
CA ASP A 161 23.88 -1.20 17.73
C ASP A 161 24.10 -0.38 19.02
N VAL A 162 23.81 0.92 18.99
CA VAL A 162 23.85 1.79 20.18
C VAL A 162 22.83 1.33 21.23
N LEU A 163 21.61 1.01 20.81
CA LEU A 163 20.55 0.53 21.71
C LEU A 163 20.90 -0.84 22.32
N LEU A 164 21.50 -1.73 21.58
CA LEU A 164 21.97 -3.03 22.09
C LEU A 164 23.07 -2.88 23.16
N LEU A 165 23.96 -1.88 23.01
CA LEU A 165 24.94 -1.55 24.05
C LEU A 165 24.25 -0.99 25.30
N LYS A 166 23.34 -0.02 25.16
CA LYS A 166 22.53 0.53 26.29
C LYS A 166 21.75 -0.57 27.00
N ARG A 167 21.14 -1.48 26.21
CA ARG A 167 20.41 -2.64 26.75
C ARG A 167 21.29 -3.52 27.62
N ARG A 168 22.50 -3.83 27.15
CA ARG A 168 23.48 -4.64 27.88
C ARG A 168 23.84 -3.99 29.21
N GLU A 169 24.08 -2.69 29.22
CA GLU A 169 24.36 -1.94 30.43
C GLU A 169 23.16 -1.93 31.40
N ALA A 170 21.94 -1.63 30.89
CA ALA A 170 20.73 -1.64 31.71
C ALA A 170 20.46 -3.04 32.29
N GLY A 171 20.71 -4.09 31.53
CA GLY A 171 20.55 -5.48 32.00
C GLY A 171 21.53 -5.89 33.12
N ARG A 172 22.74 -5.34 33.14
CA ARG A 172 23.73 -5.60 34.21
C ARG A 172 23.28 -5.10 35.60
N HIS A 173 22.42 -4.08 35.64
CA HIS A 173 21.90 -3.55 36.88
C HIS A 173 20.71 -4.33 37.43
N VAL A 174 20.08 -5.19 36.61
CA VAL A 174 18.96 -6.03 37.05
C VAL A 174 19.49 -7.28 37.77
N PRO A 175 18.97 -7.62 38.95
CA PRO A 175 19.38 -8.87 39.63
C PRO A 175 19.23 -10.10 38.76
N PRO A 176 20.22 -11.03 38.72
CA PRO A 176 20.26 -12.14 37.78
C PRO A 176 18.98 -13.00 37.73
N PRO A 177 18.32 -13.37 38.85
CA PRO A 177 17.09 -14.15 38.79
C PRO A 177 15.92 -13.41 38.14
N VAL A 178 15.84 -12.10 38.37
CA VAL A 178 14.81 -11.22 37.79
C VAL A 178 15.08 -10.99 36.29
N PHE A 179 16.35 -10.77 35.95
CA PHE A 179 16.77 -10.62 34.55
C PHE A 179 16.49 -11.90 33.75
N ALA A 180 16.85 -13.08 34.27
CA ALA A 180 16.58 -14.36 33.60
C ALA A 180 15.09 -14.57 33.33
N ARG A 181 14.23 -14.18 34.27
CA ARG A 181 12.76 -14.25 34.11
C ARG A 181 12.26 -13.27 33.05
N TYR A 182 12.82 -12.06 33.04
CA TYR A 182 12.52 -11.04 32.01
C TYR A 182 12.88 -11.55 30.62
N GLU A 183 14.12 -12.07 30.43
CA GLU A 183 14.57 -12.62 29.14
C GLU A 183 13.72 -13.79 28.67
N PHE A 184 13.38 -14.70 29.56
CA PHE A 184 12.52 -15.85 29.24
C PHE A 184 11.14 -15.42 28.71
N ILE A 185 10.56 -14.37 29.28
CA ILE A 185 9.28 -13.83 28.81
C ILE A 185 9.47 -13.12 27.48
N ARG A 186 10.53 -12.31 27.34
CA ARG A 186 10.84 -11.55 26.14
C ARG A 186 11.05 -12.45 24.90
N GLU A 187 11.64 -13.63 25.06
CA GLU A 187 11.86 -14.58 23.97
C GLU A 187 10.59 -15.28 23.50
N ARG A 188 9.56 -15.34 24.35
CA ARG A 188 8.33 -16.09 24.07
C ARG A 188 7.13 -15.23 23.73
N LEU A 189 7.11 -14.02 24.21
CA LEU A 189 5.99 -13.10 24.04
C LEU A 189 6.43 -11.87 23.25
N GLU A 190 5.52 -11.41 22.45
CA GLU A 190 5.68 -10.08 21.86
C GLU A 190 5.67 -8.99 22.94
N HIS A 191 6.38 -7.90 22.66
CA HIS A 191 6.43 -6.73 23.53
C HIS A 191 5.03 -6.28 23.99
N PRO A 192 4.88 -5.76 25.21
CA PRO A 192 5.84 -5.52 26.29
C PRO A 192 6.03 -6.75 27.23
N VAL A 193 7.14 -6.79 27.96
CA VAL A 193 7.47 -7.87 28.94
C VAL A 193 6.93 -7.58 30.33
N ILE A 194 7.09 -6.32 30.79
CA ILE A 194 6.54 -5.86 32.06
C ILE A 194 5.43 -4.84 31.82
N VAL A 195 4.32 -5.02 32.52
CA VAL A 195 3.10 -4.25 32.28
C VAL A 195 2.49 -3.69 33.57
N PRO A 196 1.89 -2.50 33.54
CA PRO A 196 1.13 -2.00 34.68
C PRO A 196 -0.18 -2.76 34.85
N VAL A 197 -0.65 -2.82 36.10
CA VAL A 197 -1.99 -3.22 36.46
C VAL A 197 -2.71 -2.01 37.02
N THR A 198 -3.84 -1.66 36.43
CA THR A 198 -4.70 -0.55 36.83
C THR A 198 -6.09 -1.12 37.13
N ASP A 199 -6.65 -0.79 38.30
CA ASP A 199 -7.97 -1.26 38.74
C ASP A 199 -8.14 -2.78 38.68
N GLY A 200 -7.06 -3.54 38.96
CA GLY A 200 -7.06 -4.98 38.87
C GLY A 200 -7.06 -5.57 37.46
N ILE A 201 -6.85 -4.74 36.42
CA ILE A 201 -6.78 -5.17 35.02
C ILE A 201 -5.32 -5.14 34.54
N CYS A 202 -4.86 -6.25 33.98
CA CYS A 202 -3.53 -6.35 33.37
C CYS A 202 -3.51 -5.61 32.01
N SER A 203 -2.67 -4.59 31.85
CA SER A 203 -2.58 -3.83 30.57
C SER A 203 -1.97 -4.64 29.42
N GLY A 204 -1.37 -5.79 29.68
CA GLY A 204 -0.78 -6.63 28.63
C GLY A 204 -1.76 -7.58 27.93
N CYS A 205 -2.83 -8.01 28.61
CA CYS A 205 -3.85 -8.90 28.06
C CYS A 205 -5.28 -8.42 28.28
N HIS A 206 -5.45 -7.28 28.96
CA HIS A 206 -6.73 -6.64 29.28
C HIS A 206 -7.70 -7.52 30.07
N ILE A 207 -7.17 -8.51 30.83
CA ILE A 207 -7.97 -9.41 31.68
C ILE A 207 -7.78 -9.02 33.12
N SER A 208 -8.88 -9.10 33.90
CA SER A 208 -8.86 -8.89 35.33
C SER A 208 -8.04 -9.97 36.02
N ILE A 209 -7.16 -9.57 36.93
CA ILE A 209 -6.40 -10.53 37.76
C ILE A 209 -7.17 -10.88 39.03
N PRO A 210 -6.92 -12.06 39.65
CA PRO A 210 -7.56 -12.43 40.90
C PRO A 210 -7.36 -11.38 41.97
N PRO A 211 -8.37 -11.01 42.77
CA PRO A 211 -8.28 -9.99 43.81
C PRO A 211 -7.11 -10.19 44.78
N GLN A 212 -6.81 -11.45 45.11
CA GLN A 212 -5.70 -11.77 46.00
C GLN A 212 -4.34 -11.37 45.37
N ASN A 213 -4.14 -11.66 44.08
CA ASN A 213 -2.93 -11.26 43.37
C ASN A 213 -2.83 -9.73 43.27
N PHE A 214 -3.95 -9.03 43.13
CA PHE A 214 -3.96 -7.56 43.12
C PHE A 214 -3.56 -6.98 44.48
N ILE A 215 -4.08 -7.53 45.58
CA ILE A 215 -3.69 -7.13 46.94
C ILE A 215 -2.18 -7.38 47.20
N GLU A 216 -1.66 -8.52 46.71
CA GLU A 216 -0.23 -8.82 46.84
C GLU A 216 0.64 -7.86 46.01
N LEU A 217 0.18 -7.49 44.81
CA LEU A 217 0.85 -6.52 43.94
C LEU A 217 0.94 -5.13 44.60
N GLN A 218 -0.14 -4.70 45.26
CA GLN A 218 -0.17 -3.42 46.03
C GLN A 218 0.80 -3.41 47.22
N LYS A 219 1.06 -4.57 47.86
CA LYS A 219 2.02 -4.67 48.96
C LYS A 219 3.48 -4.47 48.56
N ALA A 220 3.77 -4.52 47.25
CA ALA A 220 5.13 -4.32 46.70
C ALA A 220 6.20 -5.23 47.39
N SER A 221 5.83 -6.48 47.68
CA SER A 221 6.71 -7.44 48.35
C SER A 221 7.52 -8.30 47.38
N GLN A 222 6.96 -8.61 46.22
CA GLN A 222 7.57 -9.46 45.19
C GLN A 222 7.06 -9.11 43.79
N ILE A 223 7.86 -9.47 42.79
CA ILE A 223 7.48 -9.31 41.36
C ILE A 223 6.59 -10.48 40.96
N LEU A 224 5.35 -10.19 40.60
CA LEU A 224 4.36 -11.18 40.17
C LEU A 224 4.27 -11.25 38.65
N SER A 225 3.84 -12.41 38.13
CA SER A 225 3.40 -12.57 36.74
C SER A 225 1.90 -12.61 36.63
N CYS A 226 1.38 -12.11 35.53
CA CYS A 226 -0.02 -12.24 35.18
C CYS A 226 -0.40 -13.72 35.02
N PRO A 227 -1.42 -14.24 35.72
CA PRO A 227 -1.80 -15.66 35.61
C PRO A 227 -2.30 -16.02 34.21
N ASN A 228 -2.74 -15.04 33.43
CA ASN A 228 -3.25 -15.28 32.08
C ASN A 228 -2.16 -15.13 30.99
N CYS A 229 -1.46 -14.00 30.90
CA CYS A 229 -0.49 -13.76 29.83
C CYS A 229 0.97 -13.94 30.25
N GLN A 230 1.24 -14.23 31.53
CA GLN A 230 2.56 -14.48 32.13
C GLN A 230 3.55 -13.31 32.12
N ARG A 231 3.16 -12.14 31.61
CA ARG A 231 3.97 -10.90 31.69
C ARG A 231 4.22 -10.51 33.14
N LEU A 232 5.36 -9.90 33.40
CA LEU A 232 5.64 -9.32 34.70
C LEU A 232 4.68 -8.16 34.97
N MET A 233 4.24 -8.03 36.23
CA MET A 233 3.26 -7.00 36.59
C MET A 233 3.79 -6.07 37.67
N PHE A 234 3.37 -4.83 37.62
CA PHE A 234 3.51 -3.85 38.70
C PHE A 234 2.22 -3.05 38.86
N TRP A 235 1.97 -2.54 40.04
CA TRP A 235 0.81 -1.67 40.29
C TRP A 235 1.10 -0.26 39.75
N SER A 236 0.19 0.25 38.92
CA SER A 236 0.36 1.54 38.23
C SER A 236 0.60 2.72 39.21
N GLU A 237 -0.06 2.70 40.37
CA GLU A 237 0.07 3.78 41.36
C GLU A 237 1.42 3.80 42.12
N HIS A 238 2.22 2.74 42.06
CA HIS A 238 3.59 2.77 42.54
C HIS A 238 4.49 3.71 41.71
N PHE A 239 4.07 3.98 40.47
CA PHE A 239 4.77 4.83 39.52
C PHE A 239 3.75 5.73 38.81
N PRO A 240 3.17 6.72 39.55
CA PRO A 240 2.25 7.64 38.92
C PRO A 240 2.94 8.27 37.71
N ALA A 241 2.23 8.25 36.55
CA ALA A 241 2.74 8.87 35.34
C ALA A 241 3.20 10.28 35.65
N GLU A 242 4.44 10.60 35.30
CA GLU A 242 4.90 11.98 35.28
C GLU A 242 3.88 12.75 34.47
N LYS A 243 3.15 13.68 35.08
CA LYS A 243 2.23 14.55 34.39
C LYS A 243 3.07 15.26 33.34
N HIS A 244 2.93 14.86 32.09
CA HIS A 244 3.41 15.67 30.98
C HIS A 244 2.68 17.01 31.13
N SER A 245 3.33 17.97 31.73
CA SER A 245 2.97 19.38 31.65
C SER A 245 3.08 19.75 30.18
N GLY A 246 1.88 19.96 29.55
CA GLY A 246 1.66 20.36 28.19
C GLY A 246 2.32 21.69 27.82
#